data_9fa290034658d55c30241c75451fa400
#
_entry.id   9fa290034658d55c30241c75451fa400
#
_cell.length_a   1.000
_cell.length_b   1.000
_cell.length_c   1.000
_cell.angle_alpha   90.00
_cell.angle_beta   90.00
_cell.angle_gamma   90.00
#
_symmetry.space_group_name_H-M   'P 1'
#
loop_
_entity.id
_entity.type
_entity.pdbx_description
1 polymer ?
#
loop_
_entity_poly.entity_id
_entity_poly.type
_entity_poly.pdbx_seq_one_letter_code
_entity_poly.pdbx_strand_id
1 'polypeptide(L)'
;MVAEQLARAGAGSLSIVDRDLVEWSNLHRQTLFSESDARRRVPKAEAAKARLAHVHASTVVRAFVDDIAPGSVLRYAEDCDVIIDCLDNFETRYLLNDCAVKFGKPLVYGGAIGLRGMAALLLPVTGADRDGLVRWPHARSTPCLRCLAPEPPAPGEAETCETAGVLAATTGVIASLEAALAIRAIAEGAVHVPSSIVRVDLDAMRFETASLDAARDPGCACCGVGKYEFLEAPITSRERVRVLCGRNAVELALGDPLDDAAIARLTARLGSHGTLRCERHGDTRSVSVALRPESVVGGVDAAPQDGGKGVEITLLSGAAGTLAIVSGTTDPERARATIARFVGV
;
A
#
# COMPACT_ATOMS: atom_id res chain seq x y z
N MET A 1 7.72 -5.09 -9.08
CA MET A 1 9.15 -5.45 -9.18
C MET A 1 9.57 -6.41 -8.06
N VAL A 2 9.53 -6.03 -6.78
CA VAL A 2 9.91 -6.93 -5.66
C VAL A 2 9.16 -8.27 -5.72
N ALA A 3 7.83 -8.24 -5.78
CA ALA A 3 7.00 -9.46 -5.83
C ALA A 3 7.36 -10.40 -6.99
N GLU A 4 7.72 -9.86 -8.17
CA GLU A 4 8.15 -10.67 -9.30
C GLU A 4 9.49 -11.34 -9.05
N GLN A 5 10.47 -10.62 -8.47
CA GLN A 5 11.77 -11.18 -8.14
C GLN A 5 11.66 -12.26 -7.07
N LEU A 6 10.82 -12.07 -6.06
CA LEU A 6 10.54 -13.07 -5.02
C LEU A 6 9.87 -14.32 -5.60
N ALA A 7 8.88 -14.17 -6.47
CA ALA A 7 8.25 -15.31 -7.13
C ALA A 7 9.27 -16.10 -7.97
N ARG A 8 10.11 -15.40 -8.77
CA ARG A 8 11.18 -16.03 -9.56
C ARG A 8 12.24 -16.74 -8.70
N ALA A 9 12.48 -16.23 -7.50
CA ALA A 9 13.38 -16.84 -6.53
C ALA A 9 12.77 -18.06 -5.80
N GLY A 10 11.49 -18.37 -6.03
CA GLY A 10 10.81 -19.52 -5.44
C GLY A 10 10.18 -19.23 -4.08
N ALA A 11 9.79 -18.01 -3.79
CA ALA A 11 8.98 -17.72 -2.60
C ALA A 11 7.72 -18.58 -2.60
N GLY A 12 7.47 -19.32 -1.52
CA GLY A 12 6.34 -20.26 -1.42
C GLY A 12 4.99 -19.53 -1.45
N SER A 13 4.90 -18.39 -0.77
CA SER A 13 3.68 -17.56 -0.77
C SER A 13 4.00 -16.06 -0.71
N LEU A 14 3.13 -15.25 -1.32
CA LEU A 14 3.16 -13.80 -1.28
C LEU A 14 1.78 -13.27 -0.92
N SER A 15 1.70 -12.47 0.14
CA SER A 15 0.50 -11.67 0.45
C SER A 15 0.72 -10.25 -0.08
N ILE A 16 -0.10 -9.84 -1.04
CA ILE A 16 -0.03 -8.52 -1.67
C ILE A 16 -1.27 -7.75 -1.23
N VAL A 17 -1.04 -6.66 -0.51
CA VAL A 17 -2.11 -5.76 -0.03
C VAL A 17 -1.94 -4.43 -0.74
N ASP A 18 -2.91 -4.06 -1.53
CA ASP A 18 -2.94 -2.77 -2.24
C ASP A 18 -4.40 -2.43 -2.59
N ARG A 19 -4.87 -1.28 -2.14
CA ARG A 19 -6.24 -0.81 -2.38
C ARG A 19 -6.43 -0.14 -3.74
N ASP A 20 -5.32 0.26 -4.37
CA ASP A 20 -5.34 1.08 -5.56
C ASP A 20 -5.74 0.32 -6.82
N LEU A 21 -6.25 1.08 -7.78
CA LEU A 21 -6.46 0.64 -9.15
C LEU A 21 -5.23 0.93 -10.00
N VAL A 22 -5.02 0.11 -11.02
CA VAL A 22 -3.98 0.39 -12.02
C VAL A 22 -4.36 1.62 -12.84
N GLU A 23 -3.43 2.56 -12.94
CA GLU A 23 -3.57 3.81 -13.68
C GLU A 23 -2.44 3.97 -14.71
N TRP A 24 -2.70 4.77 -15.76
CA TRP A 24 -1.71 5.09 -16.79
C TRP A 24 -0.43 5.69 -16.22
N SER A 25 -0.56 6.53 -15.18
CA SER A 25 0.54 7.14 -14.43
C SER A 25 1.42 6.13 -13.69
N ASN A 26 0.98 4.88 -13.52
CA ASN A 26 1.76 3.84 -12.86
C ASN A 26 2.67 3.07 -13.81
N LEU A 27 2.30 2.96 -15.10
CA LEU A 27 2.93 2.05 -16.06
C LEU A 27 4.41 2.31 -16.28
N HIS A 28 4.86 3.55 -16.14
CA HIS A 28 6.28 3.89 -16.35
C HIS A 28 7.21 3.26 -15.30
N ARG A 29 6.69 2.86 -14.11
CA ARG A 29 7.51 2.30 -13.02
C ARG A 29 6.98 1.00 -12.39
N GLN A 30 5.72 0.67 -12.55
CA GLN A 30 5.10 -0.53 -11.96
C GLN A 30 4.98 -1.64 -13.01
N THR A 31 6.06 -2.40 -13.19
CA THR A 31 6.28 -3.33 -14.32
C THR A 31 5.36 -4.56 -14.36
N LEU A 32 4.62 -4.85 -13.28
CA LEU A 32 3.65 -5.94 -13.27
C LEU A 32 2.39 -5.61 -14.08
N PHE A 33 2.15 -4.34 -14.37
CA PHE A 33 0.89 -3.87 -14.96
C PHE A 33 1.04 -3.53 -16.43
N SER A 34 -0.04 -3.69 -17.18
CA SER A 34 -0.15 -3.42 -18.61
C SER A 34 -1.11 -2.27 -18.90
N GLU A 35 -1.08 -1.76 -20.14
CA GLU A 35 -2.07 -0.79 -20.62
C GLU A 35 -3.50 -1.34 -20.54
N SER A 36 -3.68 -2.65 -20.75
CA SER A 36 -4.98 -3.30 -20.60
C SER A 36 -5.50 -3.19 -19.18
N ASP A 37 -4.63 -3.37 -18.17
CA ASP A 37 -5.00 -3.25 -16.77
C ASP A 37 -5.37 -1.81 -16.41
N ALA A 38 -4.61 -0.82 -16.91
CA ALA A 38 -4.90 0.59 -16.72
C ALA A 38 -6.23 1.01 -17.37
N ARG A 39 -6.50 0.53 -18.61
CA ARG A 39 -7.74 0.82 -19.34
C ARG A 39 -8.96 0.26 -18.63
N ARG A 40 -8.83 -0.92 -18.03
CA ARG A 40 -9.88 -1.61 -17.27
C ARG A 40 -9.92 -1.20 -15.81
N ARG A 41 -8.94 -0.42 -15.33
CA ARG A 41 -8.80 -0.01 -13.93
C ARG A 41 -8.83 -1.23 -12.97
N VAL A 42 -8.05 -2.26 -13.31
CA VAL A 42 -7.94 -3.48 -12.51
C VAL A 42 -7.34 -3.13 -11.14
N PRO A 43 -7.85 -3.67 -10.02
CA PRO A 43 -7.18 -3.52 -8.72
C PRO A 43 -5.73 -4.01 -8.79
N LYS A 44 -4.78 -3.21 -8.26
CA LYS A 44 -3.34 -3.52 -8.37
C LYS A 44 -2.99 -4.88 -7.78
N ALA A 45 -3.54 -5.23 -6.62
CA ALA A 45 -3.29 -6.52 -6.00
C ALA A 45 -3.73 -7.69 -6.88
N GLU A 46 -4.91 -7.58 -7.52
CA GLU A 46 -5.45 -8.62 -8.41
C GLU A 46 -4.67 -8.69 -9.73
N ALA A 47 -4.30 -7.55 -10.31
CA ALA A 47 -3.46 -7.52 -11.51
C ALA A 47 -2.08 -8.15 -11.24
N ALA A 48 -1.48 -7.87 -10.08
CA ALA A 48 -0.23 -8.48 -9.65
C ALA A 48 -0.36 -10.00 -9.50
N LYS A 49 -1.41 -10.49 -8.83
CA LYS A 49 -1.71 -11.92 -8.69
C LYS A 49 -1.83 -12.61 -10.04
N ALA A 50 -2.62 -12.04 -10.94
CA ALA A 50 -2.82 -12.60 -12.29
C ALA A 50 -1.50 -12.66 -13.08
N ARG A 51 -0.68 -11.61 -13.01
CA ARG A 51 0.64 -11.57 -13.66
C ARG A 51 1.60 -12.57 -13.09
N LEU A 52 1.70 -12.67 -11.75
CA LEU A 52 2.63 -13.55 -11.06
C LEU A 52 2.32 -15.03 -11.27
N ALA A 53 1.06 -15.41 -11.48
CA ALA A 53 0.68 -16.77 -11.84
C ALA A 53 1.32 -17.24 -13.17
N HIS A 54 1.64 -16.31 -14.07
CA HIS A 54 2.37 -16.60 -15.32
C HIS A 54 3.90 -16.52 -15.15
N VAL A 55 4.40 -15.93 -14.06
CA VAL A 55 5.83 -15.84 -13.77
C VAL A 55 6.33 -17.12 -13.09
N HIS A 56 5.61 -17.57 -12.06
CA HIS A 56 5.98 -18.78 -11.31
C HIS A 56 4.73 -19.43 -10.69
N ALA A 57 4.24 -20.48 -11.33
CA ALA A 57 2.95 -21.09 -11.01
C ALA A 57 2.88 -21.75 -9.61
N SER A 58 4.01 -22.12 -9.00
CA SER A 58 4.05 -22.72 -7.66
C SER A 58 4.05 -21.71 -6.52
N THR A 59 4.25 -20.42 -6.79
CA THR A 59 4.11 -19.38 -5.78
C THR A 59 2.64 -19.11 -5.51
N VAL A 60 2.19 -19.28 -4.28
CA VAL A 60 0.81 -18.97 -3.87
C VAL A 60 0.69 -17.47 -3.65
N VAL A 61 -0.02 -16.76 -4.53
CA VAL A 61 -0.25 -15.33 -4.40
C VAL A 61 -1.65 -15.06 -3.83
N ARG A 62 -1.70 -14.44 -2.66
CA ARG A 62 -2.94 -13.93 -2.03
C ARG A 62 -3.01 -12.43 -2.31
N ALA A 63 -4.04 -12.00 -3.01
CA ALA A 63 -4.29 -10.60 -3.31
C ALA A 63 -5.37 -10.06 -2.37
N PHE A 64 -5.10 -8.91 -1.77
CA PHE A 64 -6.03 -8.21 -0.88
C PHE A 64 -6.20 -6.79 -1.41
N VAL A 65 -7.40 -6.49 -1.89
CA VAL A 65 -7.78 -5.11 -2.28
C VAL A 65 -8.26 -4.41 -1.02
N ASP A 66 -7.31 -3.98 -0.22
CA ASP A 66 -7.56 -3.40 1.11
C ASP A 66 -6.46 -2.41 1.47
N ASP A 67 -6.71 -1.65 2.53
CA ASP A 67 -5.75 -0.72 3.12
C ASP A 67 -5.04 -1.34 4.33
N ILE A 68 -3.78 -1.00 4.49
CA ILE A 68 -3.03 -1.32 5.71
C ILE A 68 -3.37 -0.28 6.77
N ALA A 69 -4.21 -0.69 7.71
CA ALA A 69 -4.66 0.13 8.84
C ALA A 69 -4.41 -0.60 10.18
N PRO A 70 -4.45 0.08 11.34
CA PRO A 70 -4.25 -0.55 12.64
C PRO A 70 -5.13 -1.77 12.88
N GLY A 71 -6.40 -1.72 12.40
CA GLY A 71 -7.35 -2.82 12.54
C GLY A 71 -7.17 -3.97 11.54
N SER A 72 -6.43 -3.78 10.45
CA SER A 72 -6.29 -4.79 9.38
C SER A 72 -4.87 -5.38 9.27
N VAL A 73 -3.83 -4.65 9.66
CA VAL A 73 -2.42 -5.02 9.43
C VAL A 73 -2.07 -6.42 9.94
N LEU A 74 -2.62 -6.83 11.07
CA LEU A 74 -2.36 -8.15 11.66
C LEU A 74 -2.83 -9.30 10.77
N ARG A 75 -4.00 -9.15 10.14
CA ARG A 75 -4.53 -10.14 9.21
C ARG A 75 -3.55 -10.51 8.11
N TYR A 76 -2.73 -9.55 7.69
CA TYR A 76 -1.77 -9.71 6.59
C TYR A 76 -0.38 -10.09 7.07
N ALA A 77 0.02 -9.63 8.26
CA ALA A 77 1.36 -9.79 8.78
C ALA A 77 1.55 -11.04 9.65
N GLU A 78 0.49 -11.60 10.23
CA GLU A 78 0.56 -12.69 11.20
C GLU A 78 1.32 -13.90 10.66
N ASP A 79 0.97 -14.38 9.47
CA ASP A 79 1.54 -15.59 8.85
C ASP A 79 2.78 -15.32 7.98
N CYS A 80 3.26 -14.08 7.86
CA CYS A 80 4.41 -13.79 7.02
C CYS A 80 5.74 -14.02 7.75
N ASP A 81 6.77 -14.43 7.01
CA ASP A 81 8.13 -14.56 7.52
C ASP A 81 8.87 -13.22 7.49
N VAL A 82 8.58 -12.37 6.53
CA VAL A 82 9.20 -11.06 6.31
C VAL A 82 8.15 -10.06 5.84
N ILE A 83 8.17 -8.86 6.39
CA ILE A 83 7.36 -7.73 5.92
C ILE A 83 8.22 -6.93 4.94
N ILE A 84 7.65 -6.50 3.80
CA ILE A 84 8.34 -5.69 2.80
C ILE A 84 7.57 -4.40 2.61
N ASP A 85 8.27 -3.28 2.82
CA ASP A 85 7.73 -1.93 2.73
C ASP A 85 7.90 -1.40 1.31
N CYS A 86 6.84 -1.48 0.51
CA CYS A 86 6.77 -0.90 -0.83
C CYS A 86 5.85 0.34 -0.87
N LEU A 87 5.76 1.07 0.25
CA LEU A 87 4.83 2.17 0.45
C LEU A 87 5.40 3.52 -0.02
N ASP A 88 4.50 4.45 -0.28
CA ASP A 88 4.78 5.83 -0.67
C ASP A 88 4.34 6.87 0.40
N ASN A 89 3.81 6.40 1.54
CA ASN A 89 3.38 7.25 2.64
C ASN A 89 4.01 6.85 3.97
N PHE A 90 4.28 7.83 4.81
CA PHE A 90 4.96 7.62 6.09
C PHE A 90 4.05 7.00 7.15
N GLU A 91 2.78 7.34 7.20
CA GLU A 91 1.86 6.85 8.23
C GLU A 91 1.76 5.33 8.24
N THR A 92 1.50 4.72 7.08
CA THR A 92 1.47 3.26 6.95
C THR A 92 2.84 2.62 7.17
N ARG A 93 3.92 3.31 6.81
CA ARG A 93 5.30 2.86 7.03
C ARG A 93 5.64 2.74 8.52
N TYR A 94 5.22 3.71 9.33
CA TYR A 94 5.37 3.65 10.79
C TYR A 94 4.48 2.57 11.41
N LEU A 95 3.29 2.37 10.88
CA LEU A 95 2.40 1.27 11.27
C LEU A 95 3.04 -0.11 11.00
N LEU A 96 3.66 -0.31 9.82
CA LEU A 96 4.40 -1.54 9.52
C LEU A 96 5.59 -1.73 10.44
N ASN A 97 6.31 -0.64 10.79
CA ASN A 97 7.40 -0.70 11.75
C ASN A 97 6.92 -1.15 13.13
N ASP A 98 5.83 -0.56 13.65
CA ASP A 98 5.27 -0.94 14.95
C ASP A 98 4.81 -2.41 14.95
N CYS A 99 4.17 -2.85 13.86
CA CYS A 99 3.78 -4.24 13.65
C CYS A 99 5.01 -5.17 13.64
N ALA A 100 6.05 -4.83 12.87
CA ALA A 100 7.28 -5.61 12.79
C ALA A 100 7.97 -5.75 14.14
N VAL A 101 8.08 -4.65 14.91
CA VAL A 101 8.68 -4.66 16.25
C VAL A 101 7.84 -5.47 17.23
N LYS A 102 6.52 -5.24 17.28
CA LYS A 102 5.63 -5.90 18.23
C LYS A 102 5.60 -7.41 18.05
N PHE A 103 5.64 -7.88 16.79
CA PHE A 103 5.57 -9.31 16.45
C PHE A 103 6.92 -9.95 16.10
N GLY A 104 8.03 -9.24 16.31
CA GLY A 104 9.37 -9.76 16.08
C GLY A 104 9.64 -10.15 14.64
N LYS A 105 9.06 -9.47 13.65
CA LYS A 105 9.20 -9.80 12.24
C LYS A 105 10.26 -8.95 11.54
N PRO A 106 11.13 -9.53 10.71
CA PRO A 106 12.02 -8.74 9.87
C PRO A 106 11.22 -7.80 8.96
N LEU A 107 11.66 -6.54 8.88
CA LEU A 107 11.10 -5.53 7.98
C LEU A 107 12.15 -5.14 6.95
N VAL A 108 11.89 -5.42 5.70
CA VAL A 108 12.66 -4.87 4.59
C VAL A 108 12.08 -3.49 4.27
N TYR A 109 12.89 -2.48 4.57
CA TYR A 109 12.56 -1.08 4.30
C TYR A 109 13.10 -0.66 2.96
N GLY A 110 12.28 0.00 2.15
CA GLY A 110 12.66 0.61 0.90
C GLY A 110 11.99 1.96 0.67
N GLY A 111 12.70 2.87 0.04
CA GLY A 111 12.19 4.17 -0.35
C GLY A 111 12.90 4.69 -1.60
N ALA A 112 12.12 5.22 -2.54
CA ALA A 112 12.64 5.81 -3.78
C ALA A 112 11.90 7.10 -4.09
N ILE A 113 12.66 8.16 -4.41
CA ILE A 113 12.13 9.45 -4.80
C ILE A 113 13.09 10.11 -5.82
N GLY A 114 12.56 10.67 -6.89
CA GLY A 114 13.38 11.24 -7.96
C GLY A 114 14.41 10.21 -8.47
N LEU A 115 15.68 10.55 -8.34
CA LEU A 115 16.86 9.76 -8.71
C LEU A 115 17.54 9.12 -7.48
N ARG A 116 16.93 9.20 -6.29
CA ARG A 116 17.51 8.73 -5.04
C ARG A 116 16.66 7.67 -4.39
N GLY A 117 17.32 6.80 -3.63
CA GLY A 117 16.61 5.79 -2.87
C GLY A 117 17.47 5.15 -1.81
N MET A 118 16.84 4.34 -0.98
CA MET A 118 17.53 3.58 0.05
C MET A 118 16.82 2.27 0.35
N ALA A 119 17.56 1.28 0.83
CA ALA A 119 17.02 0.02 1.30
C ALA A 119 17.81 -0.50 2.51
N ALA A 120 17.12 -1.15 3.43
CA ALA A 120 17.70 -1.77 4.61
C ALA A 120 16.85 -2.97 5.08
N LEU A 121 17.49 -3.93 5.76
CA LEU A 121 16.79 -4.92 6.57
C LEU A 121 16.81 -4.46 8.03
N LEU A 122 15.63 -4.24 8.58
CA LEU A 122 15.43 -3.90 9.97
C LEU A 122 15.00 -5.14 10.75
N LEU A 123 15.81 -5.52 11.76
CA LEU A 123 15.55 -6.65 12.63
C LEU A 123 15.09 -6.12 13.99
N PRO A 124 13.82 -6.24 14.33
CA PRO A 124 13.32 -5.74 15.59
C PRO A 124 13.97 -6.47 16.76
N VAL A 125 14.13 -5.76 17.86
CA VAL A 125 14.49 -6.39 19.12
C VAL A 125 13.33 -7.23 19.57
N THR A 126 13.53 -8.50 19.67
CA THR A 126 12.66 -9.32 20.50
C THR A 126 12.97 -9.00 21.95
N GLY A 127 12.21 -8.08 22.54
CA GLY A 127 12.08 -8.07 23.98
C GLY A 127 11.57 -9.44 24.36
N ALA A 128 12.28 -10.13 25.28
CA ALA A 128 12.03 -11.48 25.76
C ALA A 128 10.69 -12.07 25.28
N ASP A 129 10.82 -13.12 24.51
CA ASP A 129 9.81 -14.12 24.13
C ASP A 129 8.49 -13.99 24.92
N ARG A 130 7.69 -12.97 24.59
CA ARG A 130 6.50 -12.67 25.39
C ARG A 130 5.37 -13.66 25.14
N ASP A 131 5.34 -14.33 23.97
CA ASP A 131 4.22 -15.18 23.62
C ASP A 131 4.57 -16.38 22.71
N GLY A 132 5.85 -16.79 22.60
CA GLY A 132 6.27 -17.94 21.75
C GLY A 132 6.06 -17.74 20.24
N LEU A 133 5.77 -16.52 19.80
CA LEU A 133 5.44 -16.18 18.41
C LEU A 133 6.66 -15.80 17.57
N VAL A 134 7.85 -15.72 18.17
CA VAL A 134 9.06 -15.33 17.44
C VAL A 134 9.62 -16.50 16.66
N ARG A 135 9.33 -16.56 15.39
CA ARG A 135 9.88 -17.55 14.44
C ARG A 135 11.40 -17.42 14.26
N TRP A 136 11.96 -16.28 14.61
CA TRP A 136 13.37 -15.93 14.42
C TRP A 136 14.00 -15.45 15.73
N PRO A 137 14.63 -16.35 16.53
CA PRO A 137 15.38 -15.93 17.68
C PRO A 137 16.61 -15.14 17.20
N HIS A 138 16.58 -13.82 17.35
CA HIS A 138 17.67 -12.96 16.88
C HIS A 138 18.68 -12.75 17.99
N ALA A 139 19.88 -13.28 17.83
CA ALA A 139 21.04 -12.90 18.62
C ALA A 139 21.50 -11.45 18.34
N ARG A 140 20.96 -10.81 17.30
CA ARG A 140 21.33 -9.47 16.83
C ARG A 140 20.07 -8.68 16.51
N SER A 141 20.02 -7.46 17.00
CA SER A 141 18.96 -6.50 16.69
C SER A 141 19.55 -5.27 16.00
N THR A 142 18.87 -4.77 15.00
CA THR A 142 19.18 -3.49 14.35
C THR A 142 18.31 -2.38 14.96
N PRO A 143 18.54 -1.09 14.64
CA PRO A 143 17.54 -0.06 14.88
C PRO A 143 16.24 -0.40 14.18
N CYS A 144 15.11 0.01 14.73
CA CYS A 144 13.84 0.07 13.99
C CYS A 144 13.76 1.39 13.20
N LEU A 145 12.72 1.56 12.38
CA LEU A 145 12.56 2.80 11.62
C LEU A 145 12.51 4.04 12.52
N ARG A 146 11.88 3.95 13.70
CA ARG A 146 11.77 5.06 14.65
C ARG A 146 13.09 5.40 15.38
N CYS A 147 14.09 4.53 15.35
CA CYS A 147 15.45 4.91 15.77
C CYS A 147 16.11 5.81 14.72
N LEU A 148 15.82 5.58 13.44
CA LEU A 148 16.41 6.31 12.31
C LEU A 148 15.66 7.63 12.01
N ALA A 149 14.33 7.59 12.17
CA ALA A 149 13.43 8.72 12.02
C ALA A 149 12.37 8.65 13.13
N PRO A 150 12.57 9.34 14.26
CA PRO A 150 11.71 9.22 15.44
C PRO A 150 10.24 9.59 15.19
N GLU A 151 10.01 10.56 14.33
CA GLU A 151 8.69 11.06 13.97
C GLU A 151 8.51 11.12 12.45
N PRO A 152 7.30 10.87 11.93
CA PRO A 152 7.02 11.12 10.54
C PRO A 152 7.15 12.61 10.23
N PRO A 153 7.57 12.99 9.01
CA PRO A 153 7.57 14.38 8.60
C PRO A 153 6.16 14.96 8.67
N ALA A 154 6.06 16.25 9.00
CA ALA A 154 4.76 16.92 9.00
C ALA A 154 4.10 16.88 7.60
N PRO A 155 2.76 16.92 7.54
CA PRO A 155 2.07 16.92 6.25
C PRO A 155 2.56 18.05 5.34
N GLY A 156 3.05 17.70 4.14
CA GLY A 156 3.58 18.65 3.16
C GLY A 156 5.08 18.97 3.29
N GLU A 157 5.76 18.53 4.34
CA GLU A 157 7.22 18.74 4.49
C GLU A 157 8.07 17.78 3.66
N ALA A 158 7.61 16.54 3.51
CA ALA A 158 8.34 15.56 2.72
C ALA A 158 7.92 15.59 1.25
N GLU A 159 8.91 15.52 0.38
CA GLU A 159 8.66 15.20 -1.01
C GLU A 159 8.05 13.81 -1.12
N THR A 160 7.08 13.65 -2.01
CA THR A 160 6.45 12.35 -2.32
C THR A 160 6.74 11.96 -3.76
N CYS A 161 6.52 10.69 -4.11
CA CYS A 161 6.63 10.25 -5.50
C CYS A 161 5.66 11.02 -6.43
N GLU A 162 4.59 11.59 -5.90
CA GLU A 162 3.63 12.39 -6.67
C GLU A 162 4.13 13.82 -6.91
N THR A 163 4.79 14.42 -5.92
CA THR A 163 5.27 15.83 -6.01
C THR A 163 6.63 15.93 -6.70
N ALA A 164 7.57 15.06 -6.40
CA ALA A 164 8.92 15.05 -6.97
C ALA A 164 9.07 14.10 -8.17
N GLY A 165 8.10 13.20 -8.37
CA GLY A 165 8.24 12.11 -9.33
C GLY A 165 9.23 11.04 -8.86
N VAL A 166 9.39 9.99 -9.66
CA VAL A 166 10.40 8.95 -9.43
C VAL A 166 10.75 8.27 -10.75
N LEU A 167 12.05 8.09 -10.99
CA LEU A 167 12.53 7.38 -12.16
C LEU A 167 12.32 5.87 -11.99
N ALA A 168 11.87 5.19 -13.05
CA ALA A 168 11.70 3.73 -13.05
C ALA A 168 13.00 2.98 -12.72
N ALA A 169 14.14 3.49 -13.16
CA ALA A 169 15.44 2.90 -12.82
C ALA A 169 15.72 2.96 -11.31
N THR A 170 15.36 4.07 -10.64
CA THR A 170 15.52 4.20 -9.18
C THR A 170 14.68 3.16 -8.45
N THR A 171 13.38 3.06 -8.80
CA THR A 171 12.50 2.03 -8.20
C THR A 171 12.99 0.63 -8.52
N GLY A 172 13.54 0.39 -9.72
CA GLY A 172 14.11 -0.90 -10.12
C GLY A 172 15.31 -1.32 -9.28
N VAL A 173 16.26 -0.41 -9.05
CA VAL A 173 17.43 -0.67 -8.19
C VAL A 173 17.00 -0.94 -6.75
N ILE A 174 16.14 -0.09 -6.18
CA ILE A 174 15.68 -0.27 -4.80
C ILE A 174 14.88 -1.57 -4.66
N ALA A 175 13.96 -1.88 -5.57
CA ALA A 175 13.21 -3.13 -5.56
C ALA A 175 14.12 -4.37 -5.63
N SER A 176 15.24 -4.29 -6.35
CA SER A 176 16.22 -5.38 -6.42
C SER A 176 16.99 -5.55 -5.12
N LEU A 177 17.33 -4.45 -4.45
CA LEU A 177 17.93 -4.49 -3.11
C LEU A 177 16.97 -5.06 -2.08
N GLU A 178 15.71 -4.62 -2.08
CA GLU A 178 14.66 -5.17 -1.19
C GLU A 178 14.45 -6.67 -1.40
N ALA A 179 14.34 -7.10 -2.65
CA ALA A 179 14.20 -8.53 -2.97
C ALA A 179 15.42 -9.34 -2.50
N ALA A 180 16.63 -8.84 -2.72
CA ALA A 180 17.85 -9.50 -2.26
C ALA A 180 17.91 -9.61 -0.74
N LEU A 181 17.54 -8.53 -0.01
CA LEU A 181 17.50 -8.53 1.45
C LEU A 181 16.47 -9.53 1.98
N ALA A 182 15.27 -9.57 1.38
CA ALA A 182 14.22 -10.51 1.75
C ALA A 182 14.62 -11.96 1.50
N ILE A 183 15.16 -12.26 0.31
CA ILE A 183 15.63 -13.61 -0.06
C ILE A 183 16.71 -14.07 0.91
N ARG A 184 17.70 -13.24 1.19
CA ARG A 184 18.78 -13.56 2.13
C ARG A 184 18.25 -13.75 3.55
N ALA A 185 17.33 -12.90 4.00
CA ALA A 185 16.72 -13.04 5.32
C ALA A 185 15.99 -14.39 5.48
N ILE A 186 15.33 -14.88 4.43
CA ILE A 186 14.61 -16.16 4.45
C ILE A 186 15.57 -17.34 4.29
N ALA A 187 16.51 -17.28 3.32
CA ALA A 187 17.36 -18.41 2.96
C ALA A 187 18.56 -18.62 3.91
N GLU A 188 19.18 -17.53 4.36
CA GLU A 188 20.38 -17.55 5.20
C GLU A 188 20.04 -17.34 6.68
N GLY A 189 18.86 -16.84 6.97
CA GLY A 189 18.47 -16.30 8.27
C GLY A 189 18.82 -14.82 8.41
N ALA A 190 17.86 -14.04 8.90
CA ALA A 190 17.95 -12.59 8.97
C ALA A 190 19.18 -12.07 9.73
N VAL A 191 19.70 -12.83 10.71
CA VAL A 191 20.89 -12.48 11.51
C VAL A 191 22.20 -12.45 10.70
N HIS A 192 22.24 -13.15 9.57
CA HIS A 192 23.41 -13.21 8.69
C HIS A 192 23.43 -12.10 7.63
N VAL A 193 22.32 -11.37 7.49
CA VAL A 193 22.24 -10.21 6.59
C VAL A 193 22.95 -9.02 7.25
N PRO A 194 23.80 -8.27 6.54
CA PRO A 194 24.49 -7.11 7.10
C PRO A 194 23.51 -6.09 7.69
N SER A 195 23.81 -5.58 8.89
CA SER A 195 23.09 -4.46 9.50
C SER A 195 23.55 -3.15 8.87
N SER A 196 23.00 -2.84 7.73
CA SER A 196 23.39 -1.65 6.97
C SER A 196 22.22 -1.10 6.16
N ILE A 197 22.27 0.21 5.92
CA ILE A 197 21.43 0.88 4.96
C ILE A 197 22.23 1.18 3.70
N VAL A 198 21.71 0.79 2.56
CA VAL A 198 22.25 1.14 1.25
C VAL A 198 21.53 2.37 0.74
N ARG A 199 22.29 3.42 0.40
CA ARG A 199 21.78 4.63 -0.24
C ARG A 199 22.23 4.65 -1.70
N VAL A 200 21.34 5.05 -2.56
CA VAL A 200 21.54 5.12 -4.00
C VAL A 200 21.23 6.53 -4.46
N ASP A 201 22.17 7.15 -5.17
CA ASP A 201 21.98 8.42 -5.87
C ASP A 201 22.36 8.21 -7.33
N LEU A 202 21.36 8.08 -8.21
CA LEU A 202 21.57 7.83 -9.63
C LEU A 202 21.95 9.12 -10.39
N ASP A 203 21.72 10.29 -9.81
CA ASP A 203 22.21 11.55 -10.39
C ASP A 203 23.74 11.62 -10.31
N ALA A 204 24.28 11.30 -9.15
CA ALA A 204 25.72 11.24 -8.92
C ALA A 204 26.34 9.86 -9.23
N MET A 205 25.56 8.87 -9.69
CA MET A 205 25.97 7.47 -9.88
C MET A 205 26.70 6.90 -8.67
N ARG A 206 26.18 7.18 -7.46
CA ARG A 206 26.82 6.85 -6.19
C ARG A 206 25.99 5.81 -5.43
N PHE A 207 26.71 4.84 -4.89
CA PHE A 207 26.18 3.82 -3.97
C PHE A 207 26.96 3.91 -2.66
N GLU A 208 26.25 4.17 -1.56
CA GLU A 208 26.85 4.31 -0.24
C GLU A 208 26.23 3.31 0.72
N THR A 209 27.03 2.75 1.59
CA THR A 209 26.56 1.85 2.64
C THR A 209 26.97 2.40 4.00
N ALA A 210 26.00 2.54 4.91
CA ALA A 210 26.26 2.93 6.29
C ALA A 210 25.86 1.80 7.25
N SER A 211 26.72 1.50 8.24
CA SER A 211 26.39 0.53 9.27
C SER A 211 25.27 1.06 10.16
N LEU A 212 24.37 0.15 10.54
CA LEU A 212 23.29 0.40 11.49
C LEU A 212 23.60 -0.15 12.90
N ASP A 213 24.76 -0.77 13.12
CA ASP A 213 25.08 -1.48 14.37
C ASP A 213 25.02 -0.57 15.62
N ALA A 214 25.40 0.70 15.49
CA ALA A 214 25.37 1.67 16.59
C ALA A 214 24.14 2.61 16.57
N ALA A 215 23.24 2.43 15.60
CA ALA A 215 22.13 3.37 15.41
C ALA A 215 20.87 3.02 16.21
N ARG A 216 20.88 1.93 16.98
CA ARG A 216 19.77 1.58 17.87
C ARG A 216 19.74 2.50 19.07
N ASP A 217 18.60 3.15 19.29
CA ASP A 217 18.34 3.97 20.47
C ASP A 217 17.61 3.15 21.55
N PRO A 218 18.22 2.90 22.73
CA PRO A 218 17.54 2.23 23.84
C PRO A 218 16.31 3.00 24.36
N GLY A 219 16.28 4.33 24.18
CA GLY A 219 15.16 5.19 24.53
C GLY A 219 14.07 5.29 23.45
N CYS A 220 14.24 4.63 22.30
CA CYS A 220 13.27 4.66 21.21
C CYS A 220 11.87 4.28 21.70
N ALA A 221 10.89 5.12 21.42
CA ALA A 221 9.51 4.89 21.84
C ALA A 221 8.98 3.51 21.39
N CYS A 222 9.30 3.08 20.18
CA CYS A 222 8.84 1.80 19.62
C CYS A 222 9.68 0.62 20.14
N CYS A 223 10.91 0.44 19.66
CA CYS A 223 11.71 -0.76 19.96
C CYS A 223 12.44 -0.72 21.31
N GLY A 224 12.58 0.44 21.95
CA GLY A 224 13.17 0.61 23.29
C GLY A 224 12.13 0.49 24.38
N VAL A 225 11.04 1.28 24.29
CA VAL A 225 10.02 1.41 25.32
C VAL A 225 8.81 0.51 25.08
N GLY A 226 8.56 0.09 23.84
CA GLY A 226 7.43 -0.77 23.48
C GLY A 226 6.10 -0.02 23.32
N LYS A 227 6.14 1.25 22.93
CA LYS A 227 4.96 2.03 22.57
C LYS A 227 4.70 1.90 21.06
N TYR A 228 3.58 1.32 20.71
CA TYR A 228 3.18 1.06 19.33
C TYR A 228 2.08 2.02 18.90
N GLU A 229 2.39 3.32 18.91
CA GLU A 229 1.42 4.41 18.75
C GLU A 229 0.65 4.35 17.42
N PHE A 230 1.29 3.91 16.34
CA PHE A 230 0.65 3.76 15.03
C PHE A 230 -0.20 2.48 14.95
N LEU A 231 0.21 1.41 15.61
CA LEU A 231 -0.53 0.15 15.63
C LEU A 231 -1.72 0.19 16.60
N GLU A 232 -1.60 0.93 17.69
CA GLU A 232 -2.60 1.06 18.77
C GLU A 232 -3.42 2.36 18.61
N ALA A 233 -3.20 3.08 17.51
CA ALA A 233 -4.01 4.26 17.20
C ALA A 233 -5.50 3.88 17.13
N PRO A 234 -6.39 4.68 17.75
CA PRO A 234 -7.81 4.42 17.65
C PRO A 234 -8.26 4.54 16.19
N ILE A 235 -9.07 3.59 15.73
CA ILE A 235 -9.70 3.64 14.40
C ILE A 235 -10.58 4.87 14.38
N THR A 236 -10.09 5.96 13.81
CA THR A 236 -10.82 7.22 13.72
C THR A 236 -11.74 7.23 12.50
N SER A 237 -12.76 8.09 12.52
CA SER A 237 -13.63 8.32 11.35
C SER A 237 -12.85 8.85 10.12
N ARG A 238 -11.61 9.33 10.29
CA ARG A 238 -10.70 9.73 9.21
C ARG A 238 -10.20 8.55 8.39
N GLU A 239 -10.07 7.37 9.00
CA GLU A 239 -9.67 6.15 8.28
C GLU A 239 -10.75 5.65 7.31
N ARG A 240 -11.98 6.13 7.46
CA ARG A 240 -13.09 5.81 6.56
C ARG A 240 -13.17 6.74 5.35
N VAL A 241 -12.41 7.84 5.34
CA VAL A 241 -12.42 8.84 4.26
C VAL A 241 -11.01 9.36 4.04
N ARG A 242 -10.49 9.20 2.84
CA ARG A 242 -9.16 9.66 2.43
C ARG A 242 -9.22 10.47 1.16
N VAL A 243 -8.50 11.58 1.14
CA VAL A 243 -8.26 12.33 -0.08
C VAL A 243 -7.08 11.70 -0.80
N LEU A 244 -7.28 11.27 -2.03
CA LEU A 244 -6.23 10.73 -2.88
C LEU A 244 -5.57 11.92 -3.60
N CYS A 245 -4.53 12.49 -2.94
CA CYS A 245 -3.76 13.59 -3.51
C CYS A 245 -3.17 13.19 -4.86
N GLY A 246 -3.16 14.13 -5.82
CA GLY A 246 -2.70 13.85 -7.20
C GLY A 246 -3.70 13.13 -8.11
N ARG A 247 -4.80 12.59 -7.57
CA ARG A 247 -5.83 11.85 -8.33
C ARG A 247 -7.15 12.59 -8.50
N ASN A 248 -7.30 13.75 -7.86
CA ASN A 248 -8.58 14.46 -7.77
C ASN A 248 -9.73 13.50 -7.38
N ALA A 249 -9.52 12.73 -6.33
CA ALA A 249 -10.44 11.70 -5.88
C ALA A 249 -10.47 11.58 -4.35
N VAL A 250 -11.58 11.08 -3.84
CA VAL A 250 -11.78 10.75 -2.42
C VAL A 250 -12.19 9.29 -2.31
N GLU A 251 -11.56 8.58 -1.40
CA GLU A 251 -11.87 7.21 -1.04
C GLU A 251 -12.69 7.16 0.25
N LEU A 252 -13.71 6.30 0.28
CA LEU A 252 -14.56 6.05 1.44
C LEU A 252 -14.68 4.54 1.68
N ALA A 253 -14.45 4.10 2.92
CA ALA A 253 -14.78 2.75 3.34
C ALA A 253 -16.27 2.65 3.66
N LEU A 254 -16.98 1.75 2.97
CA LEU A 254 -18.43 1.58 3.12
C LEU A 254 -18.83 0.44 4.07
N GLY A 255 -17.88 -0.38 4.50
CA GLY A 255 -18.11 -1.50 5.42
C GLY A 255 -18.06 -2.86 4.73
N ASP A 256 -19.01 -3.74 5.04
CA ASP A 256 -19.00 -5.14 4.64
C ASP A 256 -19.00 -5.38 3.12
N PRO A 257 -18.55 -6.57 2.67
CA PRO A 257 -18.63 -6.97 1.28
C PRO A 257 -20.09 -6.95 0.78
N LEU A 258 -20.27 -6.48 -0.45
CA LEU A 258 -21.58 -6.52 -1.11
C LEU A 258 -21.84 -7.92 -1.68
N ASP A 259 -22.99 -8.48 -1.39
CA ASP A 259 -23.46 -9.70 -2.01
C ASP A 259 -23.93 -9.48 -3.48
N ASP A 260 -24.23 -10.57 -4.19
CA ASP A 260 -24.66 -10.52 -5.59
C ASP A 260 -25.95 -9.71 -5.77
N ALA A 261 -26.86 -9.79 -4.80
CA ALA A 261 -28.13 -9.08 -4.86
C ALA A 261 -27.94 -7.57 -4.65
N ALA A 262 -27.05 -7.18 -3.72
CA ALA A 262 -26.71 -5.77 -3.49
C ALA A 262 -26.02 -5.16 -4.72
N ILE A 263 -25.06 -5.89 -5.31
CA ILE A 263 -24.39 -5.46 -6.56
C ILE A 263 -25.39 -5.30 -7.69
N ALA A 264 -26.31 -6.24 -7.88
CA ALA A 264 -27.34 -6.15 -8.93
C ALA A 264 -28.25 -4.93 -8.72
N ARG A 265 -28.69 -4.66 -7.49
CA ARG A 265 -29.49 -3.47 -7.15
C ARG A 265 -28.72 -2.17 -7.44
N LEU A 266 -27.44 -2.11 -7.02
CA LEU A 266 -26.60 -0.94 -7.25
C LEU A 266 -26.35 -0.73 -8.75
N THR A 267 -26.08 -1.78 -9.49
CA THR A 267 -25.88 -1.73 -10.95
C THR A 267 -27.11 -1.19 -11.67
N ALA A 268 -28.30 -1.68 -11.32
CA ALA A 268 -29.57 -1.19 -11.90
C ALA A 268 -29.77 0.31 -11.57
N ARG A 269 -29.52 0.71 -10.33
CA ARG A 269 -29.67 2.09 -9.88
C ARG A 269 -28.66 3.03 -10.55
N LEU A 270 -27.37 2.69 -10.54
CA LEU A 270 -26.30 3.52 -11.08
C LEU A 270 -26.36 3.62 -12.61
N GLY A 271 -26.83 2.59 -13.31
CA GLY A 271 -26.97 2.58 -14.78
C GLY A 271 -27.93 3.65 -15.31
N SER A 272 -28.91 4.09 -14.50
CA SER A 272 -29.80 5.20 -14.89
C SER A 272 -29.11 6.57 -14.86
N HIS A 273 -27.97 6.70 -14.17
CA HIS A 273 -27.28 7.98 -13.94
C HIS A 273 -26.01 8.17 -14.78
N GLY A 274 -25.52 7.15 -15.47
CA GLY A 274 -24.28 7.26 -16.22
C GLY A 274 -23.91 6.04 -17.02
N THR A 275 -22.67 6.04 -17.53
CA THR A 275 -22.09 4.88 -18.22
C THR A 275 -21.51 3.93 -17.20
N LEU A 276 -22.05 2.71 -17.15
CA LEU A 276 -21.71 1.69 -16.16
C LEU A 276 -20.68 0.69 -16.71
N ARG A 277 -19.77 0.27 -15.85
CA ARG A 277 -18.88 -0.87 -16.05
C ARG A 277 -18.94 -1.76 -14.83
N CYS A 278 -19.09 -3.07 -15.06
CA CYS A 278 -19.03 -4.08 -14.00
C CYS A 278 -18.00 -5.11 -14.42
N GLU A 279 -17.01 -5.34 -13.57
CA GLU A 279 -15.95 -6.31 -13.81
C GLU A 279 -15.72 -7.16 -12.56
N ARG A 280 -15.22 -8.36 -12.76
CA ARG A 280 -14.78 -9.25 -11.69
C ARG A 280 -13.30 -9.53 -11.85
N HIS A 281 -12.54 -9.33 -10.77
CA HIS A 281 -11.10 -9.53 -10.71
C HIS A 281 -10.81 -10.47 -9.55
N GLY A 282 -10.62 -11.77 -9.83
CA GLY A 282 -10.50 -12.76 -8.77
C GLY A 282 -11.73 -12.76 -7.85
N ASP A 283 -11.51 -12.52 -6.57
CA ASP A 283 -12.56 -12.42 -5.54
C ASP A 283 -13.12 -11.01 -5.38
N THR A 284 -12.52 -10.02 -6.04
CA THR A 284 -12.97 -8.62 -6.00
C THR A 284 -13.89 -8.30 -7.17
N ARG A 285 -14.98 -7.60 -6.88
CA ARG A 285 -15.91 -7.06 -7.89
C ARG A 285 -15.75 -5.56 -7.94
N SER A 286 -15.75 -5.01 -9.15
CA SER A 286 -15.74 -3.57 -9.39
C SER A 286 -17.01 -3.15 -10.12
N VAL A 287 -17.61 -2.07 -9.63
CA VAL A 287 -18.73 -1.38 -10.28
C VAL A 287 -18.34 0.07 -10.43
N SER A 288 -18.12 0.53 -11.65
CA SER A 288 -17.78 1.93 -11.93
C SER A 288 -18.88 2.59 -12.75
N VAL A 289 -19.21 3.83 -12.40
CA VAL A 289 -20.15 4.66 -13.14
C VAL A 289 -19.56 6.04 -13.39
N ALA A 290 -19.44 6.41 -14.65
CA ALA A 290 -19.17 7.79 -15.04
C ALA A 290 -20.51 8.53 -15.10
N LEU A 291 -20.75 9.41 -14.11
CA LEU A 291 -22.00 10.14 -13.97
C LEU A 291 -22.18 11.15 -15.11
N ARG A 292 -23.39 11.26 -15.64
CA ARG A 292 -23.72 12.31 -16.59
C ARG A 292 -23.74 13.67 -15.90
N PRO A 293 -23.32 14.76 -16.59
CA PRO A 293 -23.34 16.10 -16.00
C PRO A 293 -24.68 16.50 -15.39
N GLU A 294 -25.77 16.18 -16.07
CA GLU A 294 -27.14 16.45 -15.60
C GLU A 294 -27.53 15.67 -14.33
N SER A 295 -26.89 14.54 -14.07
CA SER A 295 -27.12 13.77 -12.83
C SER A 295 -26.43 14.37 -11.61
N VAL A 296 -25.44 15.21 -11.81
CA VAL A 296 -24.65 15.85 -10.74
C VAL A 296 -25.24 17.19 -10.32
N VAL A 297 -26.14 17.79 -11.12
CA VAL A 297 -26.78 19.09 -10.88
C VAL A 297 -27.83 19.00 -9.77
N GLY A 298 -27.50 19.57 -8.61
CA GLY A 298 -28.39 19.70 -7.45
C GLY A 298 -27.65 20.17 -6.21
N GLY A 299 -27.16 21.41 -6.24
CA GLY A 299 -26.70 22.15 -5.03
C GLY A 299 -25.31 21.81 -4.52
N VAL A 300 -24.31 22.22 -5.21
CA VAL A 300 -23.11 22.97 -4.75
C VAL A 300 -22.43 23.48 -6.02
N ASP A 301 -22.24 24.78 -6.09
CA ASP A 301 -21.59 25.48 -7.19
C ASP A 301 -20.24 24.88 -7.52
N ALA A 302 -20.02 24.62 -8.79
CA ALA A 302 -18.83 24.97 -9.53
C ALA A 302 -18.61 24.07 -10.75
N ALA A 303 -18.43 24.70 -11.87
CA ALA A 303 -17.73 24.16 -13.03
C ALA A 303 -16.39 23.53 -12.59
N PRO A 304 -15.93 22.45 -13.24
CA PRO A 304 -14.65 21.81 -12.90
C PRO A 304 -13.54 22.85 -13.01
N GLN A 305 -12.82 23.06 -11.90
CA GLN A 305 -11.69 24.01 -11.86
C GLN A 305 -10.45 23.50 -12.61
N ASP A 306 -10.44 22.20 -12.98
CA ASP A 306 -9.34 21.59 -13.74
C ASP A 306 -9.88 20.66 -14.82
N GLY A 307 -9.89 21.10 -16.06
CA GLY A 307 -9.88 20.28 -17.27
C GLY A 307 -10.96 19.24 -17.50
N GLY A 308 -12.18 19.38 -16.97
CA GLY A 308 -13.36 18.77 -17.59
C GLY A 308 -13.57 17.26 -17.44
N LYS A 309 -13.00 16.58 -16.46
CA LYS A 309 -13.37 15.17 -16.16
C LYS A 309 -14.61 15.17 -15.24
N GLY A 310 -15.68 14.51 -15.70
CA GLY A 310 -16.91 14.33 -14.91
C GLY A 310 -16.66 13.53 -13.63
N VAL A 311 -17.67 13.49 -12.74
CA VAL A 311 -17.61 12.69 -11.51
C VAL A 311 -17.76 11.21 -11.88
N GLU A 312 -16.84 10.38 -11.38
CA GLU A 312 -16.92 8.92 -11.51
C GLU A 312 -16.94 8.29 -10.12
N ILE A 313 -17.83 7.34 -9.91
CA ILE A 313 -17.90 6.52 -8.71
C ILE A 313 -17.39 5.13 -9.07
N THR A 314 -16.40 4.62 -8.35
CA THR A 314 -15.95 3.22 -8.45
C THR A 314 -16.14 2.55 -7.11
N LEU A 315 -16.90 1.45 -7.08
CA LEU A 315 -17.07 0.59 -5.93
C LEU A 315 -16.22 -0.66 -6.12
N LEU A 316 -15.43 -0.98 -5.11
CA LEU A 316 -14.64 -2.22 -5.04
C LEU A 316 -15.15 -3.03 -3.87
N SER A 317 -15.65 -4.23 -4.11
CA SER A 317 -16.16 -5.12 -3.07
C SER A 317 -15.42 -6.46 -3.14
N GLY A 318 -14.78 -6.83 -2.04
CA GLY A 318 -13.99 -8.06 -1.90
C GLY A 318 -14.01 -8.56 -0.46
N ALA A 319 -13.23 -9.59 -0.15
CA ALA A 319 -13.22 -10.23 1.18
C ALA A 319 -12.91 -9.26 2.34
N ALA A 320 -12.21 -8.16 2.07
CA ALA A 320 -11.85 -7.16 3.07
C ALA A 320 -12.96 -6.13 3.35
N GLY A 321 -14.00 -6.08 2.52
CA GLY A 321 -15.10 -5.10 2.62
C GLY A 321 -15.39 -4.41 1.30
N THR A 322 -16.04 -3.25 1.39
CA THR A 322 -16.39 -2.42 0.24
C THR A 322 -15.77 -1.04 0.36
N LEU A 323 -15.04 -0.64 -0.68
CA LEU A 323 -14.46 0.69 -0.84
C LEU A 323 -15.20 1.44 -1.95
N ALA A 324 -15.41 2.73 -1.76
CA ALA A 324 -15.89 3.64 -2.80
C ALA A 324 -14.81 4.67 -3.12
N ILE A 325 -14.53 4.87 -4.40
CA ILE A 325 -13.65 5.92 -4.89
C ILE A 325 -14.50 6.90 -5.70
N VAL A 326 -14.52 8.15 -5.28
CA VAL A 326 -15.22 9.25 -5.98
C VAL A 326 -14.16 10.10 -6.65
N SER A 327 -14.00 9.98 -7.94
CA SER A 327 -13.09 10.78 -8.76
C SER A 327 -13.80 12.06 -9.25
N GLY A 328 -13.04 13.14 -9.45
CA GLY A 328 -13.56 14.45 -9.84
C GLY A 328 -13.82 15.39 -8.66
N THR A 329 -13.38 15.01 -7.46
CA THR A 329 -13.39 15.89 -6.26
C THR A 329 -12.29 15.49 -5.30
N THR A 330 -11.73 16.48 -4.59
CA THR A 330 -10.86 16.30 -3.43
C THR A 330 -11.56 16.67 -2.12
N ASP A 331 -12.82 17.06 -2.19
CA ASP A 331 -13.63 17.43 -1.03
C ASP A 331 -14.32 16.18 -0.44
N PRO A 332 -13.97 15.77 0.81
CA PRO A 332 -14.58 14.63 1.48
C PRO A 332 -16.09 14.74 1.67
N GLU A 333 -16.63 15.94 1.96
CA GLU A 333 -18.05 16.14 2.18
C GLU A 333 -18.82 15.97 0.87
N ARG A 334 -18.28 16.51 -0.22
CA ARG A 334 -18.84 16.32 -1.56
C ARG A 334 -18.82 14.85 -1.98
N ALA A 335 -17.75 14.14 -1.67
CA ALA A 335 -17.66 12.70 -1.96
C ALA A 335 -18.68 11.90 -1.14
N ARG A 336 -18.84 12.18 0.16
CA ARG A 336 -19.87 11.56 1.01
C ARG A 336 -21.27 11.83 0.48
N ALA A 337 -21.57 13.07 0.15
CA ALA A 337 -22.88 13.45 -0.41
C ALA A 337 -23.16 12.70 -1.75
N THR A 338 -22.13 12.54 -2.58
CA THR A 338 -22.22 11.77 -3.83
C THR A 338 -22.53 10.30 -3.54
N ILE A 339 -21.83 9.67 -2.60
CA ILE A 339 -22.09 8.27 -2.24
C ILE A 339 -23.47 8.12 -1.61
N ALA A 340 -23.85 8.96 -0.67
CA ALA A 340 -25.20 8.92 -0.06
C ALA A 340 -26.31 9.05 -1.12
N ARG A 341 -26.14 9.93 -2.10
CA ARG A 341 -27.11 10.15 -3.17
C ARG A 341 -27.22 8.99 -4.15
N PHE A 342 -26.10 8.45 -4.62
CA PHE A 342 -26.07 7.49 -5.72
C PHE A 342 -25.94 6.04 -5.26
N VAL A 343 -25.27 5.77 -4.16
CA VAL A 343 -25.06 4.43 -3.59
C VAL A 343 -26.03 4.13 -2.47
N GLY A 344 -26.37 5.14 -1.64
CA GLY A 344 -27.42 5.02 -0.61
C GLY A 344 -26.92 4.34 0.67
N VAL A 345 -25.68 4.60 1.05
CA VAL A 345 -25.06 4.18 2.31
C VAL A 345 -24.47 5.38 3.04
#